data_3290c04fb154c54962793bce9763f420
#
_entry.id   3290c04fb154c54962793bce9763f420
#
_cell.length_a   1.000
_cell.length_b   1.000
_cell.length_c   1.000
_cell.angle_alpha   90.00
_cell.angle_beta   90.00
_cell.angle_gamma   90.00
#
_symmetry.space_group_name_H-M   'P 1'
#
loop_
_entity.id
_entity.type
_entity.pdbx_description
1 polymer ?
#
loop_
_entity_poly.entity_id
_entity_poly.type
_entity_poly.pdbx_seq_one_letter_code
_entity_poly.pdbx_strand_id
1 'polypeptide(L)'
;VVSITPDYSEVAKLGDLWMHPKQGTDAAVAMAMGHVILKEFYFKDGGKGRSAYFDDYARRYTDLPLLVVLKEKTLPDGRKAMVPDRYVRASDFPNKLDQSNNPDWKTVGYDELGQVTLPNGSIGFRWGTDGRPDQGLWNLENKDARTGNTVKLKLSVIEDGEQPHDVADVAFPYFGGVHAPNFTANDQGGDVMVRRVPVSHLELDGHEVQGRVMVATVFDLLAANYGIDRGLPGEEPGGSYDADRP
;
A
#
# COMPACT_ATOMS: atom_id res chain seq x y z
N VAL A 1 11.43 -21.37 -19.94
CA VAL A 1 10.23 -20.59 -20.33
C VAL A 1 9.03 -21.11 -19.56
N VAL A 2 8.26 -20.21 -18.91
CA VAL A 2 7.00 -20.56 -18.25
C VAL A 2 5.85 -20.12 -19.16
N SER A 3 4.99 -21.04 -19.53
CA SER A 3 3.78 -20.75 -20.32
C SER A 3 2.58 -20.68 -19.39
N ILE A 4 1.93 -19.52 -19.30
CA ILE A 4 0.73 -19.31 -18.50
C ILE A 4 -0.45 -19.18 -19.47
N THR A 5 -1.22 -20.24 -19.59
CA THR A 5 -2.33 -20.30 -20.53
C THR A 5 -3.34 -21.36 -20.07
N PRO A 6 -4.64 -21.13 -20.20
CA PRO A 6 -5.67 -22.11 -19.84
C PRO A 6 -5.68 -23.33 -20.73
N ASP A 7 -5.06 -23.27 -21.90
CA ASP A 7 -5.06 -24.33 -22.88
C ASP A 7 -3.65 -24.81 -23.22
N TYR A 8 -3.46 -26.14 -23.30
CA TYR A 8 -2.23 -26.76 -23.77
C TYR A 8 -2.13 -26.71 -25.30
N SER A 9 -2.11 -25.52 -25.81
CA SER A 9 -2.00 -25.27 -27.24
C SER A 9 -0.53 -25.12 -27.69
N GLU A 10 -0.29 -24.46 -28.78
CA GLU A 10 1.04 -24.32 -29.37
C GLU A 10 2.06 -23.63 -28.48
N VAL A 11 1.63 -22.68 -27.65
CA VAL A 11 2.54 -21.93 -26.76
C VAL A 11 3.05 -22.80 -25.61
N ALA A 12 2.18 -23.63 -25.01
CA ALA A 12 2.57 -24.50 -23.90
C ALA A 12 3.59 -25.55 -24.29
N LYS A 13 3.59 -26.02 -25.53
CA LYS A 13 4.56 -26.98 -26.06
C LYS A 13 6.00 -26.45 -26.11
N LEU A 14 6.17 -25.15 -26.11
CA LEU A 14 7.46 -24.49 -26.16
C LEU A 14 8.00 -24.10 -24.78
N GLY A 15 7.21 -24.32 -23.72
CA GLY A 15 7.56 -23.98 -22.35
C GLY A 15 8.17 -25.14 -21.58
N ASP A 16 9.06 -24.83 -20.65
CA ASP A 16 9.62 -25.79 -19.68
C ASP A 16 8.59 -26.11 -18.57
N LEU A 17 7.70 -25.19 -18.27
CA LEU A 17 6.63 -25.32 -17.31
C LEU A 17 5.33 -24.74 -17.88
N TRP A 18 4.26 -25.46 -17.74
CA TRP A 18 2.93 -25.04 -18.07
C TRP A 18 2.09 -24.80 -16.81
N MET A 19 1.60 -23.58 -16.65
CA MET A 19 0.62 -23.20 -15.64
C MET A 19 -0.72 -22.92 -16.31
N HIS A 20 -1.78 -23.59 -15.85
CA HIS A 20 -3.11 -23.48 -16.44
C HIS A 20 -4.12 -22.91 -15.44
N PRO A 21 -4.11 -21.59 -15.21
CA PRO A 21 -5.09 -20.98 -14.35
C PRO A 21 -6.51 -21.15 -14.95
N LYS A 22 -7.50 -21.20 -14.07
CA LYS A 22 -8.90 -21.12 -14.51
C LYS A 22 -9.14 -19.77 -15.17
N GLN A 23 -9.99 -19.75 -16.19
CA GLN A 23 -10.35 -18.50 -16.87
C GLN A 23 -10.88 -17.48 -15.86
N GLY A 24 -10.43 -16.24 -15.97
CA GLY A 24 -10.79 -15.14 -15.07
C GLY A 24 -10.04 -15.12 -13.74
N THR A 25 -9.00 -15.95 -13.55
CA THR A 25 -8.18 -15.98 -12.32
C THR A 25 -6.75 -15.47 -12.51
N ASP A 26 -6.47 -14.72 -13.58
CA ASP A 26 -5.15 -14.15 -13.86
C ASP A 26 -4.66 -13.26 -12.73
N ALA A 27 -5.55 -12.46 -12.13
CA ALA A 27 -5.23 -11.62 -11.00
C ALA A 27 -4.77 -12.44 -9.77
N ALA A 28 -5.35 -13.61 -9.54
CA ALA A 28 -4.94 -14.50 -8.45
C ALA A 28 -3.52 -15.03 -8.66
N VAL A 29 -3.16 -15.39 -9.92
CA VAL A 29 -1.80 -15.79 -10.26
C VAL A 29 -0.81 -14.63 -10.04
N ALA A 30 -1.16 -13.43 -10.48
CA ALA A 30 -0.33 -12.25 -10.28
C ALA A 30 -0.14 -11.92 -8.79
N MET A 31 -1.21 -12.01 -8.00
CA MET A 31 -1.14 -11.81 -6.55
C MET A 31 -0.28 -12.89 -5.86
N ALA A 32 -0.40 -14.16 -6.26
CA ALA A 32 0.43 -15.22 -5.74
C ALA A 32 1.92 -15.01 -6.04
N MET A 33 2.26 -14.56 -7.25
CA MET A 33 3.64 -14.18 -7.59
C MET A 33 4.11 -13.01 -6.73
N GLY A 34 3.29 -11.98 -6.55
CA GLY A 34 3.59 -10.84 -5.67
C GLY A 34 3.79 -11.27 -4.22
N HIS A 35 2.96 -12.18 -3.70
CA HIS A 35 3.13 -12.76 -2.38
C HIS A 35 4.50 -13.42 -2.21
N VAL A 36 4.89 -14.27 -3.15
CA VAL A 36 6.21 -14.95 -3.11
C VAL A 36 7.35 -13.95 -3.16
N ILE A 37 7.26 -12.94 -4.04
CA ILE A 37 8.29 -11.89 -4.15
C ILE A 37 8.41 -11.12 -2.83
N LEU A 38 7.31 -10.68 -2.27
CA LEU A 38 7.32 -9.95 -1.00
C LEU A 38 7.86 -10.81 0.14
N LYS A 39 7.37 -12.06 0.27
CA LYS A 39 7.74 -12.95 1.36
C LYS A 39 9.19 -13.39 1.28
N GLU A 40 9.60 -13.95 0.14
CA GLU A 40 10.89 -14.65 0.02
C GLU A 40 12.07 -13.71 -0.31
N PHE A 41 11.81 -12.56 -0.91
CA PHE A 41 12.86 -11.67 -1.38
C PHE A 41 12.83 -10.30 -0.69
N TYR A 42 11.65 -9.77 -0.40
CA TYR A 42 11.56 -8.42 0.14
C TYR A 42 11.64 -8.40 1.67
N PHE A 43 10.89 -9.24 2.37
CA PHE A 43 10.81 -9.23 3.84
C PHE A 43 11.68 -10.27 4.53
N LYS A 44 12.06 -11.35 3.85
CA LYS A 44 12.86 -12.42 4.42
C LYS A 44 14.20 -11.92 4.96
N ASP A 45 14.64 -12.52 6.07
CA ASP A 45 15.93 -12.22 6.71
C ASP A 45 16.16 -10.72 6.99
N GLY A 46 15.11 -10.00 7.39
CA GLY A 46 15.18 -8.55 7.62
C GLY A 46 15.45 -7.74 6.36
N GLY A 47 15.00 -8.21 5.21
CA GLY A 47 15.11 -7.50 3.95
C GLY A 47 16.47 -7.61 3.25
N LYS A 48 17.29 -8.60 3.58
CA LYS A 48 18.62 -8.78 2.94
C LYS A 48 18.54 -9.03 1.43
N GLY A 49 17.44 -9.59 0.95
CA GLY A 49 17.18 -9.79 -0.48
C GLY A 49 16.56 -8.58 -1.18
N ARG A 50 16.31 -7.51 -0.44
CA ARG A 50 15.66 -6.30 -0.93
C ARG A 50 16.54 -5.56 -1.92
N SER A 51 15.98 -5.20 -3.05
CA SER A 51 16.65 -4.35 -4.02
C SER A 51 16.57 -2.88 -3.60
N ALA A 52 17.72 -2.23 -3.41
CA ALA A 52 17.78 -0.80 -3.16
C ALA A 52 17.10 0.01 -4.30
N TYR A 53 17.18 -0.48 -5.52
CA TYR A 53 16.48 0.11 -6.67
C TYR A 53 14.95 0.07 -6.49
N PHE A 54 14.41 -1.04 -6.00
CA PHE A 54 12.96 -1.14 -5.77
C PHE A 54 12.49 -0.14 -4.70
N ASP A 55 13.21 -0.04 -3.59
CA ASP A 55 12.88 0.90 -2.52
C ASP A 55 12.91 2.35 -3.00
N ASP A 56 13.94 2.72 -3.73
CA ASP A 56 14.07 4.07 -4.28
C ASP A 56 12.97 4.36 -5.32
N TYR A 57 12.71 3.40 -6.20
CA TYR A 57 11.63 3.51 -7.18
C TYR A 57 10.27 3.65 -6.50
N ALA A 58 9.96 2.79 -5.54
CA ALA A 58 8.70 2.79 -4.83
C ALA A 58 8.44 4.12 -4.11
N ARG A 59 9.48 4.69 -3.47
CA ARG A 59 9.35 5.97 -2.77
C ARG A 59 9.14 7.17 -3.69
N ARG A 60 9.69 7.12 -4.91
CA ARG A 60 9.72 8.27 -5.81
C ARG A 60 8.61 8.29 -6.84
N TYR A 61 8.21 7.11 -7.32
CA TYR A 61 7.39 7.00 -8.53
C TYR A 61 6.02 6.36 -8.28
N THR A 62 5.73 5.99 -7.05
CA THR A 62 4.47 5.35 -6.67
C THR A 62 3.83 6.07 -5.49
N ASP A 63 2.58 5.73 -5.23
CA ASP A 63 1.83 6.18 -4.06
C ASP A 63 2.07 5.31 -2.80
N LEU A 64 2.91 4.30 -2.90
CA LEU A 64 3.18 3.35 -1.82
C LEU A 64 3.55 4.01 -0.47
N PRO A 65 4.33 5.11 -0.42
CA PRO A 65 4.66 5.77 0.84
C PRO A 65 3.56 6.69 1.40
N LEU A 66 2.47 6.89 0.67
CA LEU A 66 1.42 7.82 1.09
C LEU A 66 0.55 7.22 2.19
N LEU A 67 0.06 8.08 3.07
CA LEU A 67 -0.76 7.69 4.22
C LEU A 67 -2.23 7.63 3.86
N VAL A 68 -2.89 6.57 4.35
CA VAL A 68 -4.32 6.31 4.19
C VAL A 68 -4.97 6.29 5.57
N VAL A 69 -6.05 7.04 5.72
CA VAL A 69 -6.90 7.00 6.92
C VAL A 69 -7.67 5.69 6.93
N LEU A 70 -7.67 5.03 8.08
CA LEU A 70 -8.47 3.83 8.32
C LEU A 70 -9.71 4.20 9.13
N LYS A 71 -10.86 3.64 8.75
CA LYS A 71 -12.15 3.88 9.38
C LYS A 71 -12.74 2.58 9.88
N GLU A 72 -13.26 2.57 11.10
CA GLU A 72 -13.97 1.40 11.62
C GLU A 72 -15.27 1.18 10.86
N LYS A 73 -15.50 -0.06 10.44
CA LYS A 73 -16.74 -0.51 9.80
C LYS A 73 -17.20 -1.83 10.43
N THR A 74 -18.50 -1.98 10.59
CA THR A 74 -19.10 -3.26 10.95
C THR A 74 -19.25 -4.09 9.67
N LEU A 75 -18.65 -5.27 9.66
CA LEU A 75 -18.71 -6.21 8.55
C LEU A 75 -20.08 -6.93 8.50
N PRO A 76 -20.44 -7.56 7.37
CA PRO A 76 -21.70 -8.29 7.24
C PRO A 76 -21.91 -9.41 8.28
N ASP A 77 -20.82 -9.99 8.78
CA ASP A 77 -20.83 -11.01 9.83
C ASP A 77 -20.93 -10.45 11.26
N GLY A 78 -21.06 -9.12 11.41
CA GLY A 78 -21.16 -8.42 12.69
C GLY A 78 -19.82 -8.08 13.34
N ARG A 79 -18.69 -8.55 12.81
CA ARG A 79 -17.37 -8.17 13.32
C ARG A 79 -17.06 -6.71 12.97
N LYS A 80 -16.25 -6.07 13.80
CA LYS A 80 -15.69 -4.76 13.51
C LYS A 80 -14.30 -4.93 12.93
N ALA A 81 -14.03 -4.22 11.85
CA ALA A 81 -12.71 -4.12 11.25
C ALA A 81 -12.47 -2.73 10.72
N MET A 82 -11.19 -2.41 10.52
CA MET A 82 -10.82 -1.18 9.82
C MET A 82 -10.98 -1.39 8.32
N VAL A 83 -11.30 -0.32 7.61
CA VAL A 83 -11.31 -0.30 6.14
C VAL A 83 -10.52 0.92 5.66
N PRO A 84 -9.77 0.84 4.56
CA PRO A 84 -9.17 2.01 3.93
C PRO A 84 -10.26 3.00 3.52
N ASP A 85 -10.11 4.27 3.89
CA ASP A 85 -11.09 5.31 3.58
C ASP A 85 -10.55 6.27 2.51
N ARG A 86 -9.60 7.12 2.86
CA ARG A 86 -9.02 8.11 1.96
C ARG A 86 -7.57 8.40 2.28
N TYR A 87 -6.86 9.03 1.37
CA TYR A 87 -5.53 9.57 1.66
C TYR A 87 -5.59 10.66 2.74
N VAL A 88 -4.56 10.69 3.58
CA VAL A 88 -4.28 11.85 4.43
C VAL A 88 -3.85 13.01 3.54
N ARG A 89 -4.36 14.21 3.81
CA ARG A 89 -4.18 15.39 2.97
C ARG A 89 -3.60 16.56 3.73
N ALA A 90 -3.06 17.54 3.04
CA ALA A 90 -2.57 18.77 3.66
C ALA A 90 -3.68 19.55 4.36
N SER A 91 -4.92 19.49 3.87
CA SER A 91 -6.11 20.08 4.51
C SER A 91 -6.43 19.50 5.89
N ASP A 92 -5.94 18.30 6.19
CA ASP A 92 -6.04 17.70 7.53
C ASP A 92 -5.07 18.34 8.55
N PHE A 93 -4.15 19.20 8.08
CA PHE A 93 -3.15 19.91 8.89
C PHE A 93 -3.08 21.39 8.54
N PRO A 94 -4.16 22.17 8.75
CA PRO A 94 -4.27 23.55 8.29
C PRO A 94 -3.21 24.48 8.88
N ASN A 95 -2.66 24.14 10.06
CA ASN A 95 -1.66 24.93 10.77
C ASN A 95 -0.21 24.42 10.58
N LYS A 96 -0.02 23.28 9.93
CA LYS A 96 1.30 22.63 9.82
C LYS A 96 1.80 22.49 8.40
N LEU A 97 0.90 22.20 7.45
CA LEU A 97 1.25 21.93 6.07
C LEU A 97 0.80 23.08 5.15
N ASP A 98 1.39 23.14 3.97
CA ASP A 98 1.08 24.14 2.97
C ASP A 98 -0.36 24.02 2.47
N GLN A 99 -1.13 25.09 2.61
CA GLN A 99 -2.53 25.18 2.22
C GLN A 99 -2.74 25.86 0.84
N SER A 100 -1.67 26.28 0.16
CA SER A 100 -1.78 26.88 -1.18
C SER A 100 -2.25 25.86 -2.22
N ASN A 101 -2.78 26.33 -3.33
CA ASN A 101 -3.12 25.50 -4.50
C ASN A 101 -3.96 24.25 -4.18
N ASN A 102 -5.04 24.41 -3.44
CA ASN A 102 -5.96 23.35 -3.04
C ASN A 102 -5.33 22.22 -2.19
N PRO A 103 -5.32 22.35 -0.86
CA PRO A 103 -4.70 21.39 0.05
C PRO A 103 -5.35 19.99 0.03
N ASP A 104 -6.58 19.88 -0.48
CA ASP A 104 -7.26 18.57 -0.61
C ASP A 104 -6.62 17.66 -1.64
N TRP A 105 -5.86 18.21 -2.56
CA TRP A 105 -5.16 17.43 -3.58
C TRP A 105 -3.74 17.04 -3.16
N LYS A 106 -3.29 17.50 -2.01
CA LYS A 106 -1.93 17.29 -1.50
C LYS A 106 -1.90 16.12 -0.54
N THR A 107 -1.46 14.96 -1.03
CA THR A 107 -1.30 13.76 -0.22
C THR A 107 -0.02 13.81 0.62
N VAL A 108 -0.01 13.09 1.72
CA VAL A 108 0.98 13.20 2.79
C VAL A 108 1.66 11.84 3.02
N GLY A 109 2.93 11.87 3.37
CA GLY A 109 3.71 10.71 3.81
C GLY A 109 4.48 10.98 5.10
N TYR A 110 5.17 9.97 5.60
CA TYR A 110 6.17 10.14 6.67
C TYR A 110 7.57 10.32 6.06
N ASP A 111 8.34 11.22 6.63
CA ASP A 111 9.79 11.29 6.39
C ASP A 111 10.55 10.23 7.21
N GLU A 112 11.88 10.16 7.05
CA GLU A 112 12.74 9.22 7.78
C GLU A 112 12.66 9.35 9.32
N LEU A 113 12.25 10.52 9.80
CA LEU A 113 12.09 10.79 11.23
C LEU A 113 10.69 10.48 11.73
N GLY A 114 9.82 9.96 10.87
CA GLY A 114 8.42 9.69 11.18
C GLY A 114 7.56 10.96 11.30
N GLN A 115 8.04 12.08 10.77
CA GLN A 115 7.26 13.32 10.72
C GLN A 115 6.43 13.40 9.46
N VAL A 116 5.24 13.97 9.60
CA VAL A 116 4.36 14.20 8.47
C VAL A 116 4.97 15.22 7.52
N THR A 117 5.12 14.83 6.27
CA THR A 117 5.70 15.67 5.22
C THR A 117 4.83 15.68 3.97
N LEU A 118 4.91 16.77 3.21
CA LEU A 118 4.21 16.96 1.96
C LEU A 118 5.22 16.81 0.80
N PRO A 119 5.30 15.63 0.16
CA PRO A 119 6.22 15.44 -0.94
C PRO A 119 5.74 16.19 -2.19
N ASN A 120 6.60 16.97 -2.79
CA ASN A 120 6.29 17.71 -4.01
C ASN A 120 5.88 16.79 -5.17
N GLY A 121 6.34 15.54 -5.19
CA GLY A 121 6.03 14.56 -6.24
C GLY A 121 4.56 14.20 -6.34
N SER A 122 3.80 14.35 -5.26
CA SER A 122 2.38 13.99 -5.26
C SER A 122 1.52 14.88 -6.16
N ILE A 123 1.98 16.08 -6.52
CA ILE A 123 1.19 17.02 -7.34
C ILE A 123 1.96 17.53 -8.55
N GLY A 124 3.08 16.98 -8.85
CA GLY A 124 3.83 17.34 -10.05
C GLY A 124 3.97 18.86 -10.30
N PHE A 125 5.03 19.45 -9.83
CA PHE A 125 5.47 20.72 -10.38
C PHE A 125 5.97 20.49 -11.80
N ARG A 126 5.05 20.29 -12.70
CA ARG A 126 5.32 19.99 -14.11
C ARG A 126 6.08 21.12 -14.81
N TRP A 127 6.09 22.32 -14.23
CA TRP A 127 6.44 23.53 -14.92
C TRP A 127 7.43 24.45 -14.20
N GLY A 128 8.12 23.99 -13.19
CA GLY A 128 8.98 24.85 -12.37
C GLY A 128 8.21 25.96 -11.63
N THR A 129 8.87 26.63 -10.72
CA THR A 129 8.27 27.69 -9.90
C THR A 129 7.87 28.94 -10.68
N ASP A 130 8.43 29.16 -11.83
CA ASP A 130 8.22 30.30 -12.71
C ASP A 130 7.46 29.98 -14.00
N GLY A 131 6.88 28.79 -14.07
CA GLY A 131 5.99 28.40 -15.17
C GLY A 131 6.71 28.07 -16.49
N ARG A 132 8.03 27.91 -16.49
CA ARG A 132 8.81 27.58 -17.68
C ARG A 132 8.87 26.08 -17.90
N PRO A 133 8.47 25.59 -19.08
CA PRO A 133 8.45 24.16 -19.39
C PRO A 133 9.84 23.50 -19.36
N ASP A 134 10.87 24.24 -19.66
CA ASP A 134 12.27 23.80 -19.70
C ASP A 134 12.89 23.61 -18.31
N GLN A 135 12.25 24.16 -17.29
CA GLN A 135 12.61 24.00 -15.90
C GLN A 135 11.64 23.08 -15.16
N GLY A 136 10.77 22.41 -15.89
CA GLY A 136 9.88 21.39 -15.36
C GLY A 136 10.64 20.34 -14.60
N LEU A 137 10.69 20.48 -13.30
CA LEU A 137 11.12 19.44 -12.40
C LEU A 137 10.07 18.36 -12.45
N TRP A 138 10.31 17.35 -13.26
CA TRP A 138 9.74 16.05 -12.97
C TRP A 138 10.25 15.73 -11.58
N ASN A 139 9.37 15.74 -10.62
CA ASN A 139 9.79 15.65 -9.25
C ASN A 139 10.16 14.23 -8.87
N LEU A 140 11.24 13.80 -9.45
CA LEU A 140 11.90 12.54 -9.20
C LEU A 140 12.73 12.59 -7.91
N GLU A 141 12.92 13.78 -7.38
CA GLU A 141 13.55 14.01 -6.09
C GLU A 141 12.45 14.40 -5.11
N ASN A 142 12.01 13.49 -4.28
CA ASN A 142 11.07 13.84 -3.22
C ASN A 142 11.64 14.97 -2.38
N LYS A 143 11.06 16.14 -2.51
CA LYS A 143 11.38 17.31 -1.71
C LYS A 143 10.17 17.68 -0.87
N ASP A 144 10.39 18.05 0.37
CA ASP A 144 9.34 18.64 1.17
C ASP A 144 8.90 19.96 0.53
N ALA A 145 7.61 20.08 0.27
CA ALA A 145 7.05 21.22 -0.45
C ALA A 145 7.25 22.56 0.29
N ARG A 146 7.35 22.53 1.61
CA ARG A 146 7.49 23.69 2.46
C ARG A 146 8.93 24.14 2.59
N THR A 147 9.86 23.20 2.75
CA THR A 147 11.27 23.50 3.04
C THR A 147 12.15 23.44 1.80
N GLY A 148 11.72 22.74 0.74
CA GLY A 148 12.52 22.45 -0.44
C GLY A 148 13.65 21.45 -0.22
N ASN A 149 13.77 20.90 0.98
CA ASN A 149 14.80 19.90 1.30
C ASN A 149 14.43 18.54 0.72
N THR A 150 15.43 17.78 0.31
CA THR A 150 15.24 16.40 -0.10
C THR A 150 14.70 15.57 1.07
N VAL A 151 13.65 14.80 0.82
CA VAL A 151 13.01 13.94 1.81
C VAL A 151 13.04 12.50 1.31
N LYS A 152 13.48 11.60 2.17
CA LYS A 152 13.27 10.18 1.93
C LYS A 152 12.02 9.75 2.68
N LEU A 153 11.02 9.30 1.94
CA LEU A 153 9.77 8.85 2.53
C LEU A 153 9.92 7.43 3.11
N LYS A 154 9.26 7.19 4.23
CA LYS A 154 9.04 5.82 4.72
C LYS A 154 8.08 5.08 3.80
N LEU A 155 8.41 3.86 3.39
CA LEU A 155 7.48 3.00 2.66
C LEU A 155 6.45 2.37 3.59
N SER A 156 6.86 2.04 4.80
CA SER A 156 6.03 1.38 5.80
C SER A 156 6.03 2.19 7.09
N VAL A 157 4.98 2.07 7.89
CA VAL A 157 4.96 2.61 9.24
C VAL A 157 5.97 1.89 10.14
N ILE A 158 6.34 0.65 9.81
CA ILE A 158 7.42 -0.11 10.45
C ILE A 158 8.61 -0.16 9.50
N GLU A 159 9.75 0.35 9.90
CA GLU A 159 11.02 0.13 9.22
C GLU A 159 11.76 -1.10 9.78
N ASP A 160 12.75 -1.58 9.03
CA ASP A 160 13.52 -2.75 9.40
C ASP A 160 14.23 -2.55 10.74
N GLY A 161 14.06 -3.53 11.64
CA GLY A 161 14.64 -3.49 12.97
C GLY A 161 13.84 -2.70 14.01
N GLU A 162 12.75 -2.08 13.64
CA GLU A 162 11.83 -1.48 14.60
C GLU A 162 11.11 -2.56 15.42
N GLN A 163 10.84 -2.25 16.68
CA GLN A 163 10.12 -3.14 17.60
C GLN A 163 8.64 -3.27 17.19
N PRO A 164 7.91 -4.18 17.85
CA PRO A 164 6.49 -4.37 17.58
C PRO A 164 5.75 -3.05 17.51
N HIS A 165 4.94 -2.93 16.49
CA HIS A 165 4.17 -1.74 16.19
C HIS A 165 2.68 -2.00 16.43
N ASP A 166 1.90 -0.95 16.58
CA ASP A 166 0.46 -1.09 16.63
C ASP A 166 -0.02 -1.75 15.33
N VAL A 167 -0.95 -2.68 15.47
CA VAL A 167 -1.56 -3.40 14.35
C VAL A 167 -3.08 -3.30 14.41
N ALA A 168 -3.70 -3.32 13.25
CA ALA A 168 -5.16 -3.35 13.15
C ALA A 168 -5.61 -4.46 12.19
N ASP A 169 -6.78 -4.99 12.46
CA ASP A 169 -7.48 -5.86 11.54
C ASP A 169 -8.15 -5.01 10.45
N VAL A 170 -7.65 -5.14 9.22
CA VAL A 170 -8.14 -4.40 8.05
C VAL A 170 -8.85 -5.36 7.12
N ALA A 171 -10.05 -4.98 6.71
CA ALA A 171 -10.88 -5.76 5.80
C ALA A 171 -10.61 -5.36 4.35
N PHE A 172 -10.35 -6.37 3.52
CA PHE A 172 -10.19 -6.26 2.08
C PHE A 172 -11.26 -7.07 1.37
N PRO A 173 -11.65 -6.70 0.14
CA PRO A 173 -12.48 -7.54 -0.70
C PRO A 173 -11.81 -8.90 -0.93
N TYR A 174 -12.57 -9.98 -0.75
CA TYR A 174 -12.11 -11.33 -1.00
C TYR A 174 -12.72 -11.88 -2.30
N PHE A 175 -11.86 -12.33 -3.18
CA PHE A 175 -12.25 -13.01 -4.41
C PHE A 175 -12.12 -14.52 -4.20
N GLY A 176 -13.18 -15.17 -3.77
CA GLY A 176 -13.22 -16.63 -3.64
C GLY A 176 -13.03 -17.30 -5.01
N GLY A 177 -12.06 -18.22 -5.11
CA GLY A 177 -11.62 -18.80 -6.39
C GLY A 177 -12.63 -19.65 -7.13
N VAL A 178 -13.80 -19.95 -6.58
CA VAL A 178 -14.83 -20.76 -7.27
C VAL A 178 -16.03 -19.92 -7.67
N HIS A 179 -16.37 -18.96 -6.91
CA HIS A 179 -17.41 -18.01 -7.19
C HIS A 179 -17.07 -16.71 -6.47
N ALA A 180 -16.94 -15.66 -7.22
CA ALA A 180 -17.28 -14.35 -6.72
C ALA A 180 -18.74 -14.01 -7.09
N PRO A 181 -19.73 -14.91 -6.89
CA PRO A 181 -21.09 -14.66 -7.28
C PRO A 181 -21.74 -13.59 -6.42
N ASN A 182 -21.11 -13.22 -5.33
CA ASN A 182 -21.65 -12.31 -4.34
C ASN A 182 -20.88 -11.01 -4.25
N PHE A 183 -19.98 -10.74 -5.15
CA PHE A 183 -19.49 -9.41 -5.41
C PHE A 183 -20.61 -8.61 -6.12
N THR A 184 -21.79 -8.68 -5.56
CA THR A 184 -22.85 -7.74 -5.93
C THR A 184 -22.49 -6.44 -5.24
N ALA A 185 -22.63 -5.37 -5.99
CA ALA A 185 -22.48 -3.99 -5.55
C ALA A 185 -23.34 -3.60 -4.32
N ASN A 186 -24.07 -4.54 -3.79
CA ASN A 186 -24.89 -4.40 -2.62
C ASN A 186 -24.13 -5.00 -1.44
N ASP A 187 -23.32 -4.30 -0.77
CA ASP A 187 -22.67 -4.51 0.54
C ASP A 187 -23.26 -5.60 1.49
N GLN A 188 -24.12 -6.45 1.01
CA GLN A 188 -24.90 -7.44 1.76
C GLN A 188 -24.32 -8.85 1.62
N GLY A 189 -23.02 -9.01 1.76
CA GLY A 189 -22.46 -10.34 1.89
C GLY A 189 -21.37 -10.70 0.92
N GLY A 190 -20.56 -9.75 0.50
CA GLY A 190 -19.28 -10.06 -0.12
C GLY A 190 -18.38 -10.74 0.91
N ASP A 191 -17.72 -11.81 0.52
CA ASP A 191 -16.68 -12.39 1.35
C ASP A 191 -15.61 -11.33 1.62
N VAL A 192 -15.24 -11.18 2.86
CA VAL A 192 -14.27 -10.19 3.31
C VAL A 192 -13.07 -10.92 3.88
N MET A 193 -11.92 -10.60 3.35
CA MET A 193 -10.67 -11.06 3.89
C MET A 193 -10.17 -10.05 4.92
N VAL A 194 -10.00 -10.47 6.16
CA VAL A 194 -9.42 -9.63 7.21
C VAL A 194 -7.95 -9.96 7.34
N ARG A 195 -7.10 -8.95 7.26
CA ARG A 195 -5.65 -9.05 7.37
C ARG A 195 -5.14 -8.08 8.42
N ARG A 196 -4.07 -8.47 9.09
CA ARG A 196 -3.37 -7.63 10.04
C ARG A 196 -2.44 -6.66 9.31
N VAL A 197 -2.58 -5.38 9.63
CA VAL A 197 -1.82 -4.30 9.01
C VAL A 197 -1.12 -3.50 10.11
N PRO A 198 0.17 -3.19 9.95
CA PRO A 198 0.84 -2.23 10.82
C PRO A 198 0.23 -0.85 10.66
N VAL A 199 -0.02 -0.18 11.76
CA VAL A 199 -0.68 1.12 11.78
C VAL A 199 0.06 2.12 12.66
N SER A 200 -0.17 3.38 12.39
CA SER A 200 0.25 4.51 13.21
C SER A 200 -0.96 5.38 13.52
N HIS A 201 -0.76 6.40 14.34
CA HIS A 201 -1.81 7.33 14.74
C HIS A 201 -1.38 8.76 14.44
N LEU A 202 -2.30 9.54 13.90
CA LEU A 202 -2.13 10.96 13.64
C LEU A 202 -3.21 11.77 14.36
N GLU A 203 -2.81 12.93 14.86
CA GLU A 203 -3.75 13.96 15.31
C GLU A 203 -4.04 14.87 14.13
N LEU A 204 -5.29 14.84 13.67
CA LEU A 204 -5.80 15.68 12.59
C LEU A 204 -6.61 16.82 13.16
N ASP A 205 -6.48 18.00 12.58
CA ASP A 205 -7.25 19.20 12.92
C ASP A 205 -7.95 19.81 11.68
N GLY A 206 -8.18 18.98 10.68
CA GLY A 206 -8.84 19.34 9.45
C GLY A 206 -10.35 19.56 9.59
N HIS A 207 -10.95 20.11 8.54
CA HIS A 207 -12.38 20.39 8.52
C HIS A 207 -13.24 19.12 8.50
N GLU A 208 -12.80 18.09 7.75
CA GLU A 208 -13.57 16.85 7.59
C GLU A 208 -13.35 15.84 8.70
N VAL A 209 -12.12 15.80 9.24
CA VAL A 209 -11.73 14.84 10.29
C VAL A 209 -10.90 15.56 11.34
N GLN A 210 -11.28 15.38 12.59
CA GLN A 210 -10.61 15.94 13.76
C GLN A 210 -10.32 14.85 14.78
N GLY A 211 -9.19 15.02 15.51
CA GLY A 211 -8.76 14.13 16.57
C GLY A 211 -7.85 13.02 16.09
N ARG A 212 -7.66 12.04 16.95
CA ARG A 212 -6.73 10.94 16.73
C ARG A 212 -7.33 9.91 15.76
N VAL A 213 -6.67 9.71 14.64
CA VAL A 213 -7.05 8.74 13.62
C VAL A 213 -5.97 7.69 13.44
N MET A 214 -6.38 6.51 13.02
CA MET A 214 -5.49 5.43 12.63
C MET A 214 -5.14 5.55 11.15
N VAL A 215 -3.86 5.37 10.82
CA VAL A 215 -3.35 5.44 9.46
C VAL A 215 -2.41 4.29 9.15
N ALA A 216 -2.35 3.91 7.88
CA ALA A 216 -1.36 2.99 7.33
C ALA A 216 -0.79 3.58 6.04
N THR A 217 0.38 3.10 5.60
CA THR A 217 0.85 3.43 4.25
C THR A 217 0.13 2.57 3.21
N VAL A 218 0.07 3.04 1.98
CA VAL A 218 -0.43 2.22 0.86
C VAL A 218 0.38 0.92 0.74
N PHE A 219 1.69 0.98 0.99
CA PHE A 219 2.56 -0.19 0.97
C PHE A 219 2.16 -1.24 2.02
N ASP A 220 1.87 -0.83 3.26
CA ASP A 220 1.46 -1.76 4.32
C ASP A 220 0.12 -2.42 3.99
N LEU A 221 -0.83 -1.63 3.45
CA LEU A 221 -2.11 -2.13 2.99
C LEU A 221 -1.94 -3.10 1.81
N LEU A 222 -1.09 -2.76 0.85
CA LEU A 222 -0.79 -3.62 -0.29
C LEU A 222 -0.16 -4.94 0.15
N ALA A 223 0.86 -4.88 1.00
CA ALA A 223 1.54 -6.07 1.51
C ALA A 223 0.55 -7.01 2.23
N ALA A 224 -0.32 -6.46 3.07
CA ALA A 224 -1.35 -7.25 3.75
C ALA A 224 -2.36 -7.85 2.76
N ASN A 225 -2.77 -7.10 1.74
CA ASN A 225 -3.64 -7.60 0.67
C ASN A 225 -2.98 -8.76 -0.11
N TYR A 226 -1.66 -8.75 -0.25
CA TYR A 226 -0.88 -9.86 -0.80
C TYR A 226 -0.64 -11.00 0.21
N GLY A 227 -1.21 -10.94 1.39
CA GLY A 227 -1.12 -12.00 2.41
C GLY A 227 0.14 -11.94 3.28
N ILE A 228 0.79 -10.79 3.38
CA ILE A 228 1.97 -10.60 4.23
C ILE A 228 1.54 -10.03 5.58
N ASP A 229 1.47 -10.86 6.58
CA ASP A 229 1.25 -10.45 7.97
C ASP A 229 2.53 -9.86 8.57
N ARG A 230 2.41 -8.71 9.25
CA ARG A 230 3.52 -7.98 9.85
C ARG A 230 3.10 -7.31 11.15
N GLY A 231 4.09 -6.93 11.95
CA GLY A 231 3.91 -6.01 13.08
C GLY A 231 3.86 -6.65 14.45
N LEU A 232 3.88 -7.97 14.58
CA LEU A 232 3.97 -8.65 15.86
C LEU A 232 5.38 -9.16 16.17
N PRO A 233 5.76 -9.22 17.46
CA PRO A 233 7.07 -9.71 17.86
C PRO A 233 7.32 -11.17 17.45
N GLY A 234 8.49 -11.45 16.92
CA GLY A 234 8.93 -12.82 16.65
C GLY A 234 8.22 -13.50 15.49
N GLU A 235 7.42 -12.78 14.72
CA GLU A 235 6.80 -13.32 13.51
C GLU A 235 7.67 -13.06 12.29
N GLU A 236 7.90 -14.11 11.51
CA GLU A 236 8.42 -13.98 10.16
C GLU A 236 7.33 -13.40 9.26
N PRO A 237 7.62 -12.34 8.48
CA PRO A 237 6.65 -11.76 7.56
C PRO A 237 6.06 -12.79 6.60
N GLY A 238 4.75 -12.83 6.49
CA GLY A 238 4.04 -13.70 5.57
C GLY A 238 3.70 -15.09 6.11
N GLY A 239 4.01 -15.42 7.38
CA GLY A 239 3.64 -16.68 7.99
C GLY A 239 4.10 -17.93 7.21
N SER A 240 3.59 -19.09 7.54
CA SER A 240 3.73 -20.30 6.71
C SER A 240 2.82 -20.19 5.48
N TYR A 241 3.23 -20.79 4.36
CA TYR A 241 2.31 -21.05 3.26
C TYR A 241 1.23 -22.02 3.75
N ASP A 242 0.11 -21.47 4.14
CA ASP A 242 -1.03 -22.26 4.57
C ASP A 242 -1.94 -22.46 3.35
N ALA A 243 -2.22 -23.71 3.04
CA ALA A 243 -3.11 -24.06 1.93
C ALA A 243 -4.53 -23.51 2.14
N ASP A 244 -4.89 -23.20 3.38
CA ASP A 244 -6.19 -22.65 3.75
C ASP A 244 -6.23 -21.11 3.75
N ARG A 245 -5.10 -20.47 3.48
CA ARG A 245 -5.00 -19.02 3.30
C ARG A 245 -4.64 -18.70 1.85
N PRO A 246 -5.62 -18.43 1.00
CA PRO A 246 -5.36 -17.99 -0.37
C PRO A 246 -4.70 -16.63 -0.42
#